data_000d19da7e75d0a4b67483fd0db2aa5e
#
_entry.id   000d19da7e75d0a4b67483fd0db2aa5e
#
_cell.length_a   1.000
_cell.length_b   1.000
_cell.length_c   1.000
_cell.angle_alpha   90.00
_cell.angle_beta   90.00
_cell.angle_gamma   90.00
#
_symmetry.space_group_name_H-M   'P 1'
#
loop_
_entity.id
_entity.type
_entity.pdbx_description
1 polymer ?
#
loop_
_entity_poly.entity_id
_entity_poly.type
_entity_poly.pdbx_seq_one_letter_code
_entity_poly.pdbx_strand_id
1 'polypeptide(L)'
;TYGAKAAVHGKYVLTDKLWAYLQAYAEKHRAAGNGFGFGLVTPEQTARTLSARYYKDGSEILVSRGKNKNPRRLTPRECARLMGFPEDFQIPVSDTQAYRQFGNSVAVPVIREVARIMRPHVLALAEQERTGALQAPLFS
;
A
#
# COMPACT_ATOMS: atom_id res chain seq x y z
N THR A 1 13.55 -13.20 9.70
CA THR A 1 13.69 -12.73 11.10
C THR A 1 13.43 -11.24 11.09
N TYR A 2 12.22 -10.81 11.44
CA TYR A 2 11.88 -9.40 11.63
C TYR A 2 12.66 -8.90 12.85
N GLY A 3 13.64 -8.04 12.59
CA GLY A 3 14.49 -7.43 13.59
C GLY A 3 13.71 -6.67 14.64
N ALA A 4 14.35 -6.50 15.81
CA ALA A 4 13.86 -5.97 17.04
C ALA A 4 12.77 -4.90 16.91
N LYS A 5 11.69 -5.07 17.66
CA LYS A 5 10.54 -4.15 17.80
C LYS A 5 11.01 -2.77 18.27
N ALA A 6 11.46 -1.92 17.36
CA ALA A 6 11.53 -0.50 17.66
C ALA A 6 10.11 -0.06 18.01
N ALA A 7 9.94 0.53 19.20
CA ALA A 7 8.65 0.99 19.68
C ALA A 7 8.10 2.02 18.69
N VAL A 8 6.98 1.70 18.04
CA VAL A 8 6.32 2.62 17.10
C VAL A 8 5.82 3.82 17.88
N HIS A 9 6.11 5.02 17.39
CA HIS A 9 5.72 6.27 18.05
C HIS A 9 4.21 6.34 18.29
N GLY A 10 3.78 6.83 19.46
CA GLY A 10 2.38 6.89 19.88
C GLY A 10 1.44 7.65 18.94
N LYS A 11 1.96 8.58 18.09
CA LYS A 11 1.17 9.33 17.11
C LYS A 11 0.43 8.45 16.08
N TYR A 12 0.85 7.20 15.91
CA TYR A 12 0.20 6.25 15.02
C TYR A 12 -0.93 5.45 15.69
N VAL A 13 -1.03 5.51 17.02
CA VAL A 13 -2.11 4.85 17.78
C VAL A 13 -3.39 5.66 17.61
N LEU A 14 -4.51 4.98 17.34
CA LEU A 14 -5.81 5.63 17.27
C LEU A 14 -6.21 6.16 18.65
N THR A 15 -6.77 7.37 18.68
CA THR A 15 -7.41 7.90 19.88
C THR A 15 -8.67 7.09 20.22
N ASP A 16 -9.08 7.08 21.49
CA ASP A 16 -10.30 6.38 21.91
C ASP A 16 -11.52 6.86 21.12
N LYS A 17 -11.63 8.16 20.89
CA LYS A 17 -12.71 8.78 20.10
C LYS A 17 -12.74 8.25 18.67
N LEU A 18 -11.60 8.19 17.98
CA LEU A 18 -11.53 7.72 16.61
C LEU A 18 -11.80 6.21 16.54
N TRP A 19 -11.29 5.45 17.48
CA TRP A 19 -11.50 4.00 17.51
C TRP A 19 -12.99 3.67 17.77
N ALA A 20 -13.62 4.31 18.74
CA ALA A 20 -15.05 4.15 19.01
C ALA A 20 -15.91 4.55 17.80
N TYR A 21 -15.56 5.64 17.11
CA TYR A 21 -16.23 6.06 15.88
C TYR A 21 -16.15 5.00 14.78
N LEU A 22 -14.96 4.44 14.51
CA LEU A 22 -14.79 3.41 13.46
C LEU A 22 -15.58 2.13 13.79
N GLN A 23 -15.64 1.74 15.06
CA GLN A 23 -16.44 0.59 15.51
C GLN A 23 -17.93 0.82 15.29
N ALA A 24 -18.45 1.96 15.74
CA ALA A 24 -19.85 2.33 15.57
C ALA A 24 -20.24 2.46 14.09
N TYR A 25 -19.37 3.04 13.28
CA TYR A 25 -19.57 3.20 11.85
C TYR A 25 -19.60 1.85 11.12
N ALA A 26 -18.69 0.95 11.46
CA ALA A 26 -18.68 -0.41 10.91
C ALA A 26 -19.95 -1.19 11.28
N GLU A 27 -20.43 -1.07 12.51
CA GLU A 27 -21.66 -1.72 12.97
C GLU A 27 -22.89 -1.18 12.23
N LYS A 28 -23.01 0.14 12.08
CA LYS A 28 -24.09 0.78 11.31
C LYS A 28 -24.15 0.24 9.87
N HIS A 29 -23.00 0.14 9.20
CA HIS A 29 -22.95 -0.37 7.83
C HIS A 29 -23.24 -1.87 7.74
N ARG A 30 -22.81 -2.66 8.71
CA ARG A 30 -23.15 -4.08 8.80
C ARG A 30 -24.65 -4.28 8.95
N ALA A 31 -25.29 -3.52 9.83
CA ALA A 31 -26.74 -3.55 10.04
C ALA A 31 -27.53 -3.14 8.78
N ALA A 32 -26.96 -2.25 7.95
CA ALA A 32 -27.54 -1.84 6.67
C ALA A 32 -27.20 -2.77 5.48
N GLY A 33 -26.51 -3.88 5.71
CA GLY A 33 -26.09 -4.81 4.64
C GLY A 33 -24.95 -4.26 3.74
N ASN A 34 -24.29 -3.18 4.14
CA ASN A 34 -23.18 -2.59 3.38
C ASN A 34 -21.85 -3.23 3.78
N GLY A 35 -20.93 -3.39 2.80
CA GLY A 35 -19.62 -4.02 2.99
C GLY A 35 -18.55 -3.13 3.63
N PHE A 36 -18.92 -2.02 4.28
CA PHE A 36 -17.94 -1.16 4.95
C PHE A 36 -17.41 -1.81 6.23
N GLY A 37 -16.11 -1.69 6.45
CA GLY A 37 -15.46 -2.10 7.69
C GLY A 37 -13.99 -1.70 7.69
N PHE A 38 -13.42 -1.53 8.89
CA PHE A 38 -11.99 -1.36 9.04
C PHE A 38 -11.24 -2.68 8.86
N GLY A 39 -9.99 -2.63 8.43
CA GLY A 39 -9.10 -3.79 8.30
C GLY A 39 -8.20 -3.94 9.52
N LEU A 40 -8.63 -4.67 10.56
CA LEU A 40 -7.76 -4.98 11.69
C LEU A 40 -6.93 -6.22 11.35
N VAL A 41 -5.61 -6.11 11.40
CA VAL A 41 -4.69 -7.20 11.04
C VAL A 41 -3.76 -7.56 12.19
N THR A 42 -3.42 -8.82 12.26
CA THR A 42 -2.34 -9.39 13.07
C THR A 42 -1.16 -9.78 12.16
N PRO A 43 0.02 -10.13 12.70
CA PRO A 43 1.17 -10.56 11.89
C PRO A 43 0.90 -11.75 10.96
N GLU A 44 -0.09 -12.57 11.29
CA GLU A 44 -0.44 -13.80 10.56
C GLU A 44 -1.47 -13.56 9.43
N GLN A 45 -2.02 -12.36 9.34
CA GLN A 45 -3.09 -12.03 8.40
C GLN A 45 -2.59 -11.19 7.24
N THR A 46 -3.21 -11.39 6.08
CA THR A 46 -2.98 -10.56 4.90
C THR A 46 -3.67 -9.20 5.08
N ALA A 47 -2.93 -8.13 4.81
CA ALA A 47 -3.47 -6.78 4.84
C ALA A 47 -4.37 -6.51 3.63
N ARG A 48 -5.33 -5.60 3.81
CA ARG A 48 -6.12 -5.04 2.71
C ARG A 48 -5.26 -4.16 1.81
N THR A 49 -5.83 -3.74 0.69
CA THR A 49 -5.19 -2.78 -0.22
C THR A 49 -4.95 -1.44 0.47
N LEU A 50 -3.73 -0.93 0.37
CA LEU A 50 -3.39 0.43 0.79
C LEU A 50 -3.91 1.42 -0.26
N SER A 51 -4.70 2.40 0.16
CA SER A 51 -5.24 3.43 -0.73
C SER A 51 -4.56 4.79 -0.53
N ALA A 52 -4.67 5.68 -1.53
CA ALA A 52 -4.20 7.06 -1.44
C ALA A 52 -4.90 7.86 -0.33
N ARG A 53 -6.03 7.37 0.20
CA ARG A 53 -6.80 8.01 1.29
C ARG A 53 -6.37 7.56 2.68
N TYR A 54 -5.43 6.63 2.78
CA TYR A 54 -4.93 6.09 4.06
C TYR A 54 -4.49 7.17 5.05
N TYR A 55 -4.04 8.32 4.56
CA TYR A 55 -3.65 9.46 5.41
C TYR A 55 -4.80 9.99 6.29
N LYS A 56 -6.08 9.75 5.95
CA LYS A 56 -7.24 10.27 6.69
C LYS A 56 -7.36 9.60 8.05
N ASP A 57 -7.84 8.38 8.10
CA ASP A 57 -8.07 7.63 9.34
C ASP A 57 -7.31 6.29 9.40
N GLY A 58 -6.75 5.86 8.26
CA GLY A 58 -5.98 4.62 8.15
C GLY A 58 -6.83 3.36 8.34
N SER A 59 -8.15 3.48 8.18
CA SER A 59 -9.09 2.40 8.49
C SER A 59 -8.94 1.16 7.61
N GLU A 60 -8.33 1.29 6.43
CA GLU A 60 -8.10 0.15 5.54
C GLU A 60 -7.17 -0.90 6.16
N ILE A 61 -6.14 -0.45 6.91
CA ILE A 61 -5.15 -1.34 7.53
C ILE A 61 -4.80 -0.82 8.92
N LEU A 62 -5.39 -1.43 9.94
CA LEU A 62 -5.08 -1.17 11.33
C LEU A 62 -4.33 -2.36 11.92
N VAL A 63 -3.23 -2.08 12.59
CA VAL A 63 -2.42 -3.12 13.26
C VAL A 63 -2.91 -3.33 14.67
N SER A 64 -3.28 -4.56 14.99
CA SER A 64 -3.69 -4.96 16.33
C SER A 64 -2.53 -4.78 17.33
N ARG A 65 -2.85 -4.29 18.52
CA ARG A 65 -1.91 -4.17 19.64
C ARG A 65 -2.25 -5.10 20.80
N GLY A 66 -3.15 -6.07 20.55
CA GLY A 66 -3.64 -7.01 21.56
C GLY A 66 -4.95 -6.55 22.21
N LYS A 67 -5.46 -7.38 23.10
CA LYS A 67 -6.73 -7.12 23.80
C LYS A 67 -6.70 -5.80 24.57
N ASN A 68 -7.81 -5.08 24.57
CA ASN A 68 -8.05 -3.84 25.32
C ASN A 68 -7.06 -2.70 24.99
N LYS A 69 -6.47 -2.71 23.80
CA LYS A 69 -5.61 -1.62 23.31
C LYS A 69 -6.12 -1.13 21.97
N ASN A 70 -6.18 0.20 21.83
CA ASN A 70 -6.50 0.77 20.53
C ASN A 70 -5.51 0.31 19.47
N PRO A 71 -5.96 -0.02 18.27
CA PRO A 71 -5.09 -0.35 17.17
C PRO A 71 -4.28 0.87 16.73
N ARG A 72 -3.30 0.65 15.88
CA ARG A 72 -2.51 1.72 15.29
C ARG A 72 -2.54 1.66 13.76
N ARG A 73 -2.28 2.78 13.14
CA ARG A 73 -1.98 2.84 11.70
C ARG A 73 -0.58 2.29 11.41
N LEU A 74 -0.35 1.93 10.17
CA LEU A 74 1.00 1.70 9.67
C LEU A 74 1.81 3.00 9.71
N THR A 75 3.11 2.88 9.94
CA THR A 75 4.04 3.98 9.69
C THR A 75 4.31 4.13 8.18
N PRO A 76 4.81 5.28 7.68
CA PRO A 76 5.23 5.42 6.28
C PRO A 76 6.24 4.34 5.84
N ARG A 77 7.18 3.97 6.70
CA ARG A 77 8.14 2.89 6.42
C ARG A 77 7.46 1.52 6.28
N GLU A 78 6.47 1.22 7.11
CA GLU A 78 5.69 0.00 6.98
C GLU A 78 4.84 -0.01 5.70
N CYS A 79 4.31 1.14 5.27
CA CYS A 79 3.64 1.26 3.97
C CYS A 79 4.62 0.99 2.80
N ALA A 80 5.83 1.54 2.86
CA ALA A 80 6.88 1.27 1.87
C ALA A 80 7.19 -0.24 1.78
N ARG A 81 7.39 -0.90 2.93
CA ARG A 81 7.63 -2.35 3.01
C ARG A 81 6.47 -3.16 2.44
N LEU A 82 5.23 -2.80 2.77
CA LEU A 82 4.03 -3.46 2.27
C LEU A 82 3.94 -3.38 0.74
N MET A 83 4.37 -2.26 0.17
CA MET A 83 4.41 -2.04 -1.28
C MET A 83 5.67 -2.62 -1.95
N GLY A 84 6.59 -3.21 -1.17
CA GLY A 84 7.81 -3.85 -1.67
C GLY A 84 8.95 -2.89 -2.04
N PHE A 85 8.92 -1.65 -1.53
CA PHE A 85 10.05 -0.72 -1.66
C PHE A 85 11.25 -1.21 -0.83
N PRO A 86 12.49 -1.01 -1.28
CA PRO A 86 13.68 -1.41 -0.55
C PRO A 86 13.85 -0.61 0.75
N GLU A 87 14.62 -1.16 1.70
CA GLU A 87 14.78 -0.54 3.03
C GLU A 87 15.52 0.80 3.00
N ASP A 88 16.40 0.98 2.03
CA ASP A 88 17.17 2.22 1.82
C ASP A 88 16.39 3.29 1.05
N PHE A 89 15.15 2.98 0.60
CA PHE A 89 14.30 3.96 -0.06
C PHE A 89 14.03 5.15 0.86
N GLN A 90 14.47 6.33 0.44
CA GLN A 90 14.32 7.56 1.22
C GLN A 90 12.88 8.09 1.17
N ILE A 91 12.37 8.55 2.32
CA ILE A 91 11.02 9.14 2.45
C ILE A 91 11.19 10.59 2.94
N PRO A 92 11.61 11.54 2.06
CA PRO A 92 11.93 12.92 2.46
C PRO A 92 10.70 13.84 2.54
N VAL A 93 9.52 13.26 2.78
CA VAL A 93 8.24 13.98 2.79
C VAL A 93 7.50 13.75 4.11
N SER A 94 6.47 14.54 4.38
CA SER A 94 5.60 14.36 5.54
C SER A 94 4.86 13.01 5.51
N ASP A 95 4.45 12.49 6.67
CA ASP A 95 3.68 11.25 6.77
C ASP A 95 2.43 11.28 5.85
N THR A 96 1.73 12.41 5.79
CA THR A 96 0.54 12.59 4.93
C THR A 96 0.88 12.41 3.45
N GLN A 97 1.96 13.01 2.98
CA GLN A 97 2.40 12.88 1.61
C GLN A 97 2.92 11.47 1.32
N ALA A 98 3.65 10.87 2.24
CA ALA A 98 4.12 9.49 2.13
C ALA A 98 2.95 8.50 1.97
N TYR A 99 1.91 8.61 2.79
CA TYR A 99 0.71 7.79 2.65
C TYR A 99 0.03 7.94 1.30
N ARG A 100 -0.09 9.18 0.80
CA ARG A 100 -0.66 9.45 -0.53
C ARG A 100 0.18 8.81 -1.63
N GLN A 101 1.49 8.96 -1.57
CA GLN A 101 2.42 8.43 -2.57
C GLN A 101 2.41 6.90 -2.58
N PHE A 102 2.52 6.25 -1.43
CA PHE A 102 2.47 4.79 -1.34
C PHE A 102 1.11 4.23 -1.74
N GLY A 103 0.01 4.89 -1.37
CA GLY A 103 -1.33 4.47 -1.75
C GLY A 103 -1.65 4.64 -3.25
N ASN A 104 -0.96 5.56 -3.93
CA ASN A 104 -1.04 5.73 -5.39
C ASN A 104 -0.02 4.87 -6.14
N SER A 105 0.96 4.30 -5.46
CA SER A 105 1.98 3.49 -6.09
C SER A 105 1.45 2.10 -6.45
N VAL A 106 2.13 1.45 -7.39
CA VAL A 106 1.94 0.02 -7.65
C VAL A 106 2.94 -0.78 -6.83
N ALA A 107 2.56 -1.96 -6.37
CA ALA A 107 3.45 -2.84 -5.64
C ALA A 107 4.70 -3.17 -6.49
N VAL A 108 5.88 -2.87 -5.97
CA VAL A 108 7.16 -3.01 -6.68
C VAL A 108 7.37 -4.43 -7.25
N PRO A 109 7.05 -5.52 -6.53
CA PRO A 109 7.20 -6.88 -7.07
C PRO A 109 6.34 -7.13 -8.32
N VAL A 110 5.13 -6.55 -8.38
CA VAL A 110 4.22 -6.69 -9.53
C VAL A 110 4.81 -6.00 -10.77
N ILE A 111 5.24 -4.74 -10.62
CA ILE A 111 5.86 -4.00 -11.74
C ILE A 111 7.16 -4.63 -12.21
N ARG A 112 7.95 -5.16 -11.28
CA ARG A 112 9.18 -5.90 -11.63
C ARG A 112 8.86 -7.10 -12.52
N GLU A 113 7.83 -7.87 -12.19
CA GLU A 113 7.43 -9.02 -12.98
C GLU A 113 6.86 -8.62 -14.34
N VAL A 114 6.02 -7.59 -14.41
CA VAL A 114 5.53 -7.03 -15.67
C VAL A 114 6.70 -6.58 -16.55
N ALA A 115 7.66 -5.84 -15.99
CA ALA A 115 8.84 -5.39 -16.73
C ALA A 115 9.71 -6.58 -17.22
N ARG A 116 9.84 -7.63 -16.42
CA ARG A 116 10.55 -8.86 -16.83
C ARG A 116 9.90 -9.52 -18.04
N ILE A 117 8.58 -9.62 -18.06
CA ILE A 117 7.81 -10.19 -19.18
C ILE A 117 7.90 -9.31 -20.43
N MET A 118 7.80 -8.00 -20.26
CA MET A 118 7.83 -7.05 -21.39
C MET A 118 9.24 -6.88 -22.00
N ARG A 119 10.30 -7.04 -21.22
CA ARG A 119 11.68 -6.76 -21.64
C ARG A 119 12.06 -7.36 -23.00
N PRO A 120 11.85 -8.68 -23.30
CA PRO A 120 12.22 -9.25 -24.59
C PRO A 120 11.47 -8.60 -25.76
N HIS A 121 10.20 -8.26 -25.57
CA HIS A 121 9.39 -7.61 -26.62
C HIS A 121 9.87 -6.18 -26.89
N VAL A 122 10.15 -5.42 -25.85
CA VAL A 122 10.68 -4.05 -25.98
C VAL A 122 12.04 -4.06 -26.69
N LEU A 123 12.94 -4.99 -26.32
CA LEU A 123 14.24 -5.10 -26.97
C LEU A 123 14.13 -5.52 -28.45
N ALA A 124 13.21 -6.41 -28.78
CA ALA A 124 12.97 -6.81 -30.17
C ALA A 124 12.46 -5.63 -31.02
N LEU A 125 11.53 -4.84 -30.50
CA LEU A 125 11.03 -3.62 -31.18
C LEU A 125 12.14 -2.59 -31.38
N ALA A 126 12.94 -2.32 -30.35
CA ALA A 126 14.06 -1.38 -30.46
C ALA A 126 15.11 -1.83 -31.50
N GLU A 127 15.35 -3.12 -31.61
CA GLU A 127 16.25 -3.65 -32.65
C GLU A 127 15.64 -3.52 -34.05
N GLN A 128 14.33 -3.75 -34.21
CA GLN A 128 13.63 -3.53 -35.48
C GLN A 128 13.67 -2.07 -35.92
N GLU A 129 13.49 -1.12 -35.01
CA GLU A 129 13.64 0.32 -35.28
C GLU A 129 15.06 0.66 -35.71
N ARG A 130 16.07 0.14 -34.99
CA ARG A 130 17.49 0.37 -35.26
C ARG A 130 17.91 -0.14 -36.64
N THR A 131 17.35 -1.28 -37.08
CA THR A 131 17.67 -1.92 -38.36
C THR A 131 16.83 -1.38 -39.52
N GLY A 132 15.89 -0.46 -39.28
CA GLY A 132 14.99 0.06 -40.34
C GLY A 132 13.90 -0.91 -40.77
N ALA A 133 13.70 -2.02 -40.07
CA ALA A 133 12.72 -3.04 -40.44
C ALA A 133 11.25 -2.62 -40.23
N LEU A 134 11.01 -1.46 -39.56
CA LEU A 134 9.68 -0.89 -39.31
C LEU A 134 9.19 0.10 -40.35
N GLN A 135 9.88 0.25 -41.50
CA GLN A 135 9.48 1.18 -42.58
C GLN A 135 8.49 0.57 -43.63
N ALA A 136 7.70 -0.41 -43.27
CA ALA A 136 6.58 -0.80 -44.13
C ALA A 136 5.36 0.09 -43.77
N PRO A 137 4.74 0.79 -44.79
CA PRO A 137 3.55 1.59 -44.54
C PRO A 137 2.42 0.68 -44.07
N LEU A 138 1.78 1.05 -42.98
CA LEU A 138 0.62 0.34 -42.41
C LEU A 138 -0.67 0.47 -43.28
N PHE A 139 -0.58 1.15 -44.44
CA PHE A 139 -1.71 1.34 -45.34
C PHE A 139 -1.22 1.30 -46.80
N SER A 140 -1.57 0.27 -47.50
CA SER A 140 -1.72 0.19 -48.96
C SER A 140 -3.18 -0.15 -49.28
#